data_d585de104109c08ad3afd1d4fb8483ae
#
_entry.id   d585de104109c08ad3afd1d4fb8483ae
#
_cell.length_a   1.000
_cell.length_b   1.000
_cell.length_c   1.000
_cell.angle_alpha   90.00
_cell.angle_beta   90.00
_cell.angle_gamma   90.00
#
_symmetry.space_group_name_H-M   'P 1'
#
loop_
_entity.id
_entity.type
_entity.pdbx_description
1 polymer ?
#
loop_
_entity_poly.entity_id
_entity_poly.type
_entity_poly.pdbx_seq_one_letter_code
_entity_poly.pdbx_strand_id
1 'polypeptide(L)'
;MSERAHRQSSGEQLRRRNRELSILNTIAGALNRQIDLEQALHAVLVHAAQLLDLHTGWIWLLHEATGESYLAAAYHLPPALAHHPAKMEGSCYCLDTYRQGDLGGAANVNVITCTRLKGLVDGTDGLRYHASIPLYAYEKKLGVMNLASSDWRELSADDLRILHTVGDLLSIAIERARLFATSMQLGAAEERNRLAREIHDTLAQGMTAVALQLESADAQLDAGMPVDRVQQTVRQALRLTRENLEEAR
;
A
#
# COMPACT_ATOMS: atom_id res chain seq x y z
N MET A 1 -40.51 -38.14 -10.19
CA MET A 1 -40.04 -36.85 -10.71
C MET A 1 -39.21 -36.05 -9.69
N SER A 2 -39.41 -36.20 -8.39
CA SER A 2 -38.74 -35.45 -7.32
C SER A 2 -37.20 -35.69 -7.23
N GLU A 3 -36.73 -36.90 -7.35
CA GLU A 3 -35.28 -37.25 -7.13
C GLU A 3 -34.35 -36.74 -8.25
N ARG A 4 -34.78 -36.69 -9.49
CA ARG A 4 -34.01 -36.11 -10.61
C ARG A 4 -33.89 -34.61 -10.50
N ALA A 5 -34.94 -33.92 -10.08
CA ALA A 5 -34.93 -32.46 -9.84
C ALA A 5 -34.01 -32.12 -8.68
N HIS A 6 -33.98 -32.93 -7.61
CA HIS A 6 -33.10 -32.73 -6.46
C HIS A 6 -31.62 -32.95 -6.81
N ARG A 7 -31.31 -33.97 -7.61
CA ARG A 7 -29.93 -34.25 -8.10
C ARG A 7 -29.43 -33.16 -9.07
N GLN A 8 -30.32 -32.63 -9.95
CA GLN A 8 -29.96 -31.52 -10.84
C GLN A 8 -29.67 -30.24 -10.05
N SER A 9 -30.53 -29.89 -9.09
CA SER A 9 -30.31 -28.73 -8.20
C SER A 9 -29.01 -28.84 -7.40
N SER A 10 -28.71 -30.02 -6.83
CA SER A 10 -27.46 -30.26 -6.09
C SER A 10 -26.23 -30.19 -7.00
N GLY A 11 -26.32 -30.66 -8.25
CA GLY A 11 -25.23 -30.58 -9.23
C GLY A 11 -24.95 -29.15 -9.68
N GLU A 12 -25.98 -28.34 -9.85
CA GLU A 12 -25.85 -26.92 -10.20
C GLU A 12 -25.26 -26.11 -9.03
N GLN A 13 -25.71 -26.35 -7.80
CA GLN A 13 -25.14 -25.73 -6.60
C GLN A 13 -23.66 -26.07 -6.42
N LEU A 14 -23.26 -27.32 -6.67
CA LEU A 14 -21.86 -27.75 -6.55
C LEU A 14 -20.99 -27.07 -7.61
N ARG A 15 -21.44 -27.00 -8.87
CA ARG A 15 -20.72 -26.29 -9.96
C ARG A 15 -20.53 -24.82 -9.64
N ARG A 16 -21.58 -24.19 -9.13
CA ARG A 16 -21.55 -22.78 -8.71
C ARG A 16 -20.53 -22.55 -7.59
N ARG A 17 -20.53 -23.40 -6.55
CA ARG A 17 -19.61 -23.32 -5.44
C ARG A 17 -18.15 -23.56 -5.86
N ASN A 18 -17.94 -24.49 -6.78
CA ASN A 18 -16.60 -24.74 -7.34
C ASN A 18 -16.09 -23.53 -8.17
N ARG A 19 -16.96 -22.88 -8.93
CA ARG A 19 -16.62 -21.65 -9.66
C ARG A 19 -16.25 -20.52 -8.70
N GLU A 20 -17.05 -20.30 -7.66
CA GLU A 20 -16.80 -19.29 -6.60
C GLU A 20 -15.43 -19.52 -5.94
N LEU A 21 -15.15 -20.76 -5.50
CA LEU A 21 -13.86 -21.13 -4.89
C LEU A 21 -12.69 -20.93 -5.86
N SER A 22 -12.87 -21.25 -7.14
CA SER A 22 -11.84 -21.05 -8.16
C SER A 22 -11.51 -19.56 -8.34
N ILE A 23 -12.52 -18.69 -8.35
CA ILE A 23 -12.35 -17.24 -8.44
C ILE A 23 -11.55 -16.72 -7.23
N LEU A 24 -11.98 -17.07 -6.03
CA LEU A 24 -11.34 -16.62 -4.80
C LEU A 24 -9.89 -17.12 -4.68
N ASN A 25 -9.62 -18.38 -5.04
CA ASN A 25 -8.26 -18.91 -5.05
C ASN A 25 -7.35 -18.22 -6.07
N THR A 26 -7.87 -17.88 -7.26
CA THR A 26 -7.11 -17.16 -8.28
C THR A 26 -6.72 -15.76 -7.78
N ILE A 27 -7.67 -15.05 -7.18
CA ILE A 27 -7.46 -13.71 -6.63
C ILE A 27 -6.50 -13.75 -5.43
N ALA A 28 -6.70 -14.69 -4.49
CA ALA A 28 -5.80 -14.88 -3.35
C ALA A 28 -4.37 -15.20 -3.81
N GLY A 29 -4.23 -16.06 -4.84
CA GLY A 29 -2.95 -16.37 -5.45
C GLY A 29 -2.28 -15.16 -6.11
N ALA A 30 -3.04 -14.27 -6.76
CA ALA A 30 -2.54 -13.04 -7.33
C ALA A 30 -2.04 -12.07 -6.24
N LEU A 31 -2.83 -11.87 -5.18
CA LEU A 31 -2.46 -11.02 -4.03
C LEU A 31 -1.19 -11.51 -3.31
N ASN A 32 -1.00 -12.83 -3.20
CA ASN A 32 0.17 -13.40 -2.53
C ASN A 32 1.46 -13.34 -3.35
N ARG A 33 1.37 -13.24 -4.67
CA ARG A 33 2.55 -13.18 -5.56
C ARG A 33 3.07 -11.77 -5.77
N GLN A 34 2.26 -10.75 -5.56
CA GLN A 34 2.65 -9.36 -5.77
C GLN A 34 3.25 -8.78 -4.48
N ILE A 35 4.44 -8.20 -4.61
CA ILE A 35 5.12 -7.46 -3.53
C ILE A 35 4.67 -6.00 -3.53
N ASP A 36 4.38 -5.47 -4.72
CA ASP A 36 3.91 -4.11 -4.93
C ASP A 36 2.39 -4.04 -4.80
N LEU A 37 1.91 -3.10 -3.98
CA LEU A 37 0.49 -2.91 -3.72
C LEU A 37 -0.27 -2.50 -4.99
N GLU A 38 0.27 -1.60 -5.80
CA GLU A 38 -0.39 -1.11 -7.02
C GLU A 38 -0.60 -2.25 -8.01
N GLN A 39 0.43 -3.09 -8.22
CA GLN A 39 0.33 -4.27 -9.07
C GLN A 39 -0.69 -5.28 -8.53
N ALA A 40 -0.75 -5.47 -7.20
CA ALA A 40 -1.72 -6.34 -6.57
C ALA A 40 -3.16 -5.85 -6.79
N LEU A 41 -3.41 -4.56 -6.58
CA LEU A 41 -4.71 -3.92 -6.80
C LEU A 41 -5.16 -4.05 -8.26
N HIS A 42 -4.26 -3.79 -9.21
CA HIS A 42 -4.54 -3.93 -10.63
C HIS A 42 -4.87 -5.38 -11.01
N ALA A 43 -4.08 -6.34 -10.54
CA ALA A 43 -4.32 -7.77 -10.79
C ALA A 43 -5.69 -8.23 -10.26
N VAL A 44 -6.10 -7.76 -9.07
CA VAL A 44 -7.43 -8.07 -8.53
C VAL A 44 -8.54 -7.51 -9.41
N LEU A 45 -8.44 -6.26 -9.86
CA LEU A 45 -9.44 -5.68 -10.77
C LEU A 45 -9.55 -6.47 -12.06
N VAL A 46 -8.43 -6.82 -12.69
CA VAL A 46 -8.40 -7.63 -13.93
C VAL A 46 -9.07 -8.98 -13.71
N HIS A 47 -8.67 -9.71 -12.67
CA HIS A 47 -9.20 -11.03 -12.40
C HIS A 47 -10.68 -11.00 -12.00
N ALA A 48 -11.10 -10.06 -11.14
CA ALA A 48 -12.49 -9.90 -10.77
C ALA A 48 -13.37 -9.54 -11.99
N ALA A 49 -12.89 -8.63 -12.84
CA ALA A 49 -13.60 -8.26 -14.07
C ALA A 49 -13.75 -9.46 -15.01
N GLN A 50 -12.66 -10.18 -15.29
CA GLN A 50 -12.69 -11.33 -16.22
C GLN A 50 -13.55 -12.50 -15.70
N LEU A 51 -13.48 -12.80 -14.41
CA LEU A 51 -14.17 -13.96 -13.82
C LEU A 51 -15.68 -13.75 -13.64
N LEU A 52 -16.11 -12.49 -13.51
CA LEU A 52 -17.51 -12.11 -13.35
C LEU A 52 -18.13 -11.45 -14.60
N ASP A 53 -17.36 -11.45 -15.72
CA ASP A 53 -17.78 -10.83 -16.97
C ASP A 53 -18.13 -9.34 -16.79
N LEU A 54 -17.22 -8.62 -16.12
CA LEU A 54 -17.30 -7.18 -15.90
C LEU A 54 -16.32 -6.45 -16.81
N HIS A 55 -16.68 -5.25 -17.25
CA HIS A 55 -15.93 -4.52 -18.27
C HIS A 55 -14.92 -3.54 -17.69
N THR A 56 -15.26 -2.89 -16.60
CA THR A 56 -14.45 -1.81 -16.02
C THR A 56 -14.41 -1.90 -14.51
N GLY A 57 -13.37 -1.32 -13.91
CA GLY A 57 -13.26 -1.23 -12.47
C GLY A 57 -12.22 -0.21 -12.01
N TRP A 58 -12.35 0.25 -10.77
CA TRP A 58 -11.39 1.14 -10.13
C TRP A 58 -11.43 1.00 -8.62
N ILE A 59 -10.32 1.33 -7.97
CA ILE A 59 -10.16 1.26 -6.52
C ILE A 59 -9.75 2.63 -6.00
N TRP A 60 -10.53 3.11 -5.04
CA TRP A 60 -10.20 4.25 -4.21
C TRP A 60 -9.61 3.77 -2.90
N LEU A 61 -8.46 4.33 -2.49
CA LEU A 61 -7.95 4.15 -1.14
C LEU A 61 -7.96 5.48 -0.40
N LEU A 62 -7.97 5.40 0.92
CA LEU A 62 -7.85 6.55 1.82
C LEU A 62 -6.41 6.66 2.31
N HIS A 63 -5.86 7.88 2.28
CA HIS A 63 -4.61 8.19 2.96
C HIS A 63 -4.81 8.07 4.48
N GLU A 64 -3.92 7.34 5.15
CA GLU A 64 -4.06 7.12 6.61
C GLU A 64 -4.00 8.40 7.42
N ALA A 65 -3.14 9.33 7.03
CA ALA A 65 -2.92 10.57 7.78
C ALA A 65 -4.02 11.61 7.57
N THR A 66 -4.56 11.73 6.34
CA THR A 66 -5.50 12.81 5.98
C THR A 66 -6.93 12.33 5.81
N GLY A 67 -7.15 11.01 5.58
CA GLY A 67 -8.45 10.46 5.22
C GLY A 67 -8.90 10.84 3.79
N GLU A 68 -8.06 11.53 3.02
CA GLU A 68 -8.35 11.88 1.63
C GLU A 68 -8.31 10.65 0.74
N SER A 69 -9.22 10.60 -0.23
CA SER A 69 -9.29 9.51 -1.20
C SER A 69 -8.40 9.78 -2.41
N TYR A 70 -7.71 8.74 -2.88
CA TYR A 70 -6.96 8.77 -4.12
C TYR A 70 -7.27 7.54 -4.97
N LEU A 71 -7.14 7.67 -6.29
CA LEU A 71 -7.29 6.56 -7.23
C LEU A 71 -6.04 5.66 -7.13
N ALA A 72 -6.21 4.47 -6.55
CA ALA A 72 -5.10 3.53 -6.33
C ALA A 72 -4.90 2.56 -7.49
N ALA A 73 -5.97 2.19 -8.20
CA ALA A 73 -5.90 1.37 -9.40
C ALA A 73 -7.13 1.59 -10.28
N ALA A 74 -6.97 1.34 -11.57
CA ALA A 74 -8.05 1.39 -12.55
C ALA A 74 -7.84 0.34 -13.65
N TYR A 75 -8.96 -0.17 -14.19
CA TYR A 75 -9.00 -1.12 -15.29
C TYR A 75 -10.10 -0.73 -16.25
N HIS A 76 -9.75 -0.50 -17.54
CA HIS A 76 -10.66 -0.14 -18.62
C HIS A 76 -11.67 0.97 -18.25
N LEU A 77 -11.16 2.09 -17.70
CA LEU A 77 -12.04 3.22 -17.40
C LEU A 77 -12.83 3.67 -18.64
N PRO A 78 -14.12 4.01 -18.49
CA PRO A 78 -14.90 4.62 -19.57
C PRO A 78 -14.19 5.85 -20.13
N PRO A 79 -14.27 6.12 -21.45
CA PRO A 79 -13.59 7.25 -22.08
C PRO A 79 -13.84 8.60 -21.40
N ALA A 80 -15.08 8.81 -20.92
CA ALA A 80 -15.46 10.02 -20.18
C ALA A 80 -14.69 10.22 -18.86
N LEU A 81 -14.15 9.16 -18.27
CA LEU A 81 -13.29 9.21 -17.07
C LEU A 81 -11.82 9.14 -17.44
N ALA A 82 -11.45 8.29 -18.39
CA ALA A 82 -10.07 8.11 -18.82
C ALA A 82 -9.48 9.38 -19.43
N HIS A 83 -10.27 10.13 -20.25
CA HIS A 83 -9.83 11.37 -20.89
C HIS A 83 -9.94 12.61 -19.98
N HIS A 84 -10.53 12.47 -18.80
CA HIS A 84 -10.71 13.55 -17.83
C HIS A 84 -10.27 13.12 -16.42
N PRO A 85 -8.96 12.99 -16.16
CA PRO A 85 -8.43 12.53 -14.86
C PRO A 85 -8.96 13.33 -13.66
N ALA A 86 -9.18 14.63 -13.82
CA ALA A 86 -9.76 15.48 -12.79
C ALA A 86 -11.14 15.01 -12.29
N LYS A 87 -11.92 14.26 -13.12
CA LYS A 87 -13.16 13.64 -12.68
C LYS A 87 -12.94 12.46 -11.73
N MET A 88 -11.71 11.93 -11.71
CA MET A 88 -11.32 10.87 -10.78
C MET A 88 -10.72 11.44 -9.48
N GLU A 89 -10.76 12.75 -9.27
CA GLU A 89 -10.36 13.41 -8.02
C GLU A 89 -11.56 13.71 -7.13
N GLY A 90 -11.31 14.00 -5.85
CA GLY A 90 -12.31 14.38 -4.87
C GLY A 90 -13.28 13.25 -4.51
N SER A 91 -14.41 13.61 -3.92
CA SER A 91 -15.40 12.66 -3.42
C SER A 91 -16.48 12.30 -4.46
N CYS A 92 -17.20 11.23 -4.20
CA CYS A 92 -18.38 10.82 -4.98
C CYS A 92 -19.37 10.10 -4.06
N TYR A 93 -20.59 9.86 -4.57
CA TYR A 93 -21.64 9.21 -3.80
C TYR A 93 -21.16 7.94 -3.06
N CYS A 94 -20.43 7.04 -3.72
CA CYS A 94 -19.95 5.79 -3.11
C CYS A 94 -18.95 6.04 -1.96
N LEU A 95 -18.03 6.98 -2.15
CA LEU A 95 -17.06 7.37 -1.12
C LEU A 95 -17.75 8.08 0.05
N ASP A 96 -18.72 8.92 -0.22
CA ASP A 96 -19.46 9.65 0.83
C ASP A 96 -20.32 8.68 1.65
N THR A 97 -21.08 7.78 1.00
CA THR A 97 -21.85 6.73 1.66
C THR A 97 -20.95 5.81 2.50
N TYR A 98 -19.78 5.45 1.96
CA TYR A 98 -18.78 4.68 2.69
C TYR A 98 -18.23 5.41 3.92
N ARG A 99 -17.89 6.70 3.78
CA ARG A 99 -17.39 7.52 4.89
C ARG A 99 -18.42 7.71 6.00
N GLN A 100 -19.71 7.80 5.62
CA GLN A 100 -20.83 7.88 6.58
C GLN A 100 -21.09 6.56 7.30
N GLY A 101 -20.59 5.43 6.77
CA GLY A 101 -20.81 4.10 7.32
C GLY A 101 -22.03 3.39 6.76
N ASP A 102 -22.68 3.97 5.75
CA ASP A 102 -23.92 3.44 5.15
C ASP A 102 -23.65 2.40 4.06
N LEU A 103 -22.40 2.15 3.68
CA LEU A 103 -21.98 1.08 2.79
C LEU A 103 -21.38 -0.08 3.61
N GLY A 104 -22.23 -0.90 4.21
CA GLY A 104 -21.81 -2.04 5.05
C GLY A 104 -21.48 -3.32 4.28
N GLY A 105 -21.73 -3.36 2.96
CA GLY A 105 -21.46 -4.50 2.09
C GLY A 105 -21.44 -4.12 0.63
N ALA A 106 -21.17 -5.08 -0.27
CA ALA A 106 -21.21 -4.84 -1.71
C ALA A 106 -22.63 -4.48 -2.17
N ALA A 107 -22.78 -3.39 -2.91
CA ALA A 107 -24.07 -2.89 -3.36
C ALA A 107 -24.03 -2.37 -4.81
N ASN A 108 -25.11 -2.57 -5.54
CA ASN A 108 -25.31 -1.94 -6.84
C ASN A 108 -25.60 -0.45 -6.67
N VAL A 109 -24.92 0.38 -7.45
CA VAL A 109 -25.13 1.83 -7.50
C VAL A 109 -25.47 2.24 -8.93
N ASN A 110 -26.60 2.92 -9.10
CA ASN A 110 -26.99 3.46 -10.37
C ASN A 110 -26.12 4.69 -10.72
N VAL A 111 -25.66 4.80 -11.97
CA VAL A 111 -24.84 5.94 -12.43
C VAL A 111 -25.58 7.30 -12.34
N ILE A 112 -26.91 7.31 -12.26
CA ILE A 112 -27.68 8.56 -12.03
C ILE A 112 -27.34 9.15 -10.66
N THR A 113 -27.04 8.32 -9.66
CA THR A 113 -26.57 8.75 -8.33
C THR A 113 -25.08 8.99 -8.29
N CYS A 114 -24.32 8.42 -9.23
CA CYS A 114 -22.88 8.62 -9.32
C CYS A 114 -22.55 10.04 -9.76
N THR A 115 -21.99 10.85 -8.88
CA THR A 115 -21.65 12.26 -9.17
C THR A 115 -20.65 12.42 -10.32
N ARG A 116 -19.81 11.41 -10.58
CA ARG A 116 -18.80 11.43 -11.65
C ARG A 116 -19.36 11.13 -13.03
N LEU A 117 -20.39 10.30 -13.12
CA LEU A 117 -20.98 9.83 -14.36
C LEU A 117 -22.34 10.50 -14.65
N LYS A 118 -22.93 11.15 -13.65
CA LYS A 118 -24.20 11.85 -13.78
C LYS A 118 -24.15 12.90 -14.88
N GLY A 119 -25.11 12.84 -15.80
CA GLY A 119 -25.22 13.79 -16.92
C GLY A 119 -24.29 13.49 -18.09
N LEU A 120 -23.48 12.44 -18.04
CA LEU A 120 -22.72 11.97 -19.19
C LEU A 120 -23.59 11.00 -20.00
N VAL A 121 -23.97 11.38 -21.21
CA VAL A 121 -24.70 10.54 -22.15
C VAL A 121 -23.70 9.75 -23.01
N ASP A 122 -22.66 10.44 -23.45
CA ASP A 122 -21.61 9.90 -24.32
C ASP A 122 -20.33 9.59 -23.54
N GLY A 123 -19.59 8.58 -23.96
CA GLY A 123 -18.29 8.23 -23.40
C GLY A 123 -18.35 7.41 -22.09
N THR A 124 -19.53 6.91 -21.71
CA THR A 124 -19.70 5.98 -20.57
C THR A 124 -19.61 4.51 -20.98
N ASP A 125 -19.45 4.20 -22.28
CA ASP A 125 -19.52 2.85 -22.87
C ASP A 125 -20.82 2.10 -22.49
N GLY A 126 -21.92 2.84 -22.31
CA GLY A 126 -23.21 2.28 -21.91
C GLY A 126 -23.32 1.96 -20.42
N LEU A 127 -22.37 2.37 -19.58
CA LEU A 127 -22.38 2.11 -18.14
C LEU A 127 -23.61 2.72 -17.46
N ARG A 128 -24.43 1.91 -16.77
CA ARG A 128 -25.59 2.34 -15.98
C ARG A 128 -25.54 1.98 -14.53
N TYR A 129 -24.91 0.87 -14.20
CA TYR A 129 -24.71 0.40 -12.84
C TYR A 129 -23.24 0.08 -12.61
N HIS A 130 -22.80 0.27 -11.41
CA HIS A 130 -21.58 -0.31 -10.91
C HIS A 130 -21.82 -0.91 -9.52
N ALA A 131 -21.10 -1.94 -9.18
CA ALA A 131 -21.04 -2.43 -7.82
C ALA A 131 -20.02 -1.63 -7.04
N SER A 132 -20.35 -1.21 -5.83
CA SER A 132 -19.45 -0.58 -4.87
C SER A 132 -19.20 -1.54 -3.73
N ILE A 133 -17.96 -1.88 -3.50
CA ILE A 133 -17.50 -2.84 -2.51
C ILE A 133 -16.65 -2.09 -1.48
N PRO A 134 -17.09 -2.03 -0.23
CA PRO A 134 -16.31 -1.38 0.83
C PRO A 134 -15.09 -2.21 1.18
N LEU A 135 -13.98 -1.55 1.48
CA LEU A 135 -12.73 -2.17 1.92
C LEU A 135 -12.45 -1.78 3.38
N TYR A 136 -12.54 -2.76 4.27
CA TYR A 136 -12.31 -2.58 5.70
C TYR A 136 -11.25 -3.55 6.21
N ALA A 137 -10.35 -3.09 7.08
CA ALA A 137 -9.53 -3.95 7.91
C ALA A 137 -9.95 -3.74 9.37
N TYR A 138 -10.66 -4.72 9.93
CA TYR A 138 -11.36 -4.58 11.21
C TYR A 138 -12.33 -3.38 11.17
N GLU A 139 -12.11 -2.37 12.00
CA GLU A 139 -12.91 -1.14 12.04
C GLU A 139 -12.32 0.00 11.18
N LYS A 140 -11.13 -0.21 10.60
CA LYS A 140 -10.41 0.79 9.82
C LYS A 140 -10.94 0.86 8.39
N LYS A 141 -11.31 2.06 7.98
CA LYS A 141 -11.74 2.34 6.60
C LYS A 141 -10.53 2.43 5.69
N LEU A 142 -10.42 1.54 4.69
CA LEU A 142 -9.31 1.51 3.73
C LEU A 142 -9.66 2.18 2.42
N GLY A 143 -10.90 1.96 1.92
CA GLY A 143 -11.34 2.49 0.63
C GLY A 143 -12.56 1.80 0.06
N VAL A 144 -12.77 1.98 -1.26
CA VAL A 144 -13.89 1.40 -2.01
C VAL A 144 -13.39 0.86 -3.35
N MET A 145 -13.74 -0.37 -3.66
CA MET A 145 -13.56 -0.96 -4.99
C MET A 145 -14.88 -0.84 -5.76
N ASN A 146 -14.81 -0.44 -7.02
CA ASN A 146 -15.95 -0.34 -7.91
C ASN A 146 -15.73 -1.19 -9.15
N LEU A 147 -16.73 -1.92 -9.57
CA LEU A 147 -16.72 -2.77 -10.76
C LEU A 147 -18.04 -2.63 -11.51
N ALA A 148 -17.99 -2.66 -12.83
CA ALA A 148 -19.16 -2.45 -13.65
C ALA A 148 -19.16 -3.30 -14.91
N SER A 149 -20.35 -3.63 -15.38
CA SER A 149 -20.64 -4.32 -16.63
C SER A 149 -21.09 -3.32 -17.70
N SER A 150 -20.75 -3.59 -18.96
CA SER A 150 -21.18 -2.77 -20.11
C SER A 150 -22.62 -3.02 -20.55
N ASP A 151 -23.24 -4.12 -20.11
CA ASP A 151 -24.59 -4.54 -20.52
C ASP A 151 -25.71 -3.96 -19.66
N TRP A 152 -25.39 -2.97 -18.81
CA TRP A 152 -26.35 -2.21 -18.02
C TRP A 152 -27.07 -3.00 -16.91
N ARG A 153 -26.65 -4.18 -16.62
CA ARG A 153 -27.28 -5.02 -15.61
C ARG A 153 -26.83 -4.66 -14.20
N GLU A 154 -27.74 -4.79 -13.28
CA GLU A 154 -27.41 -4.94 -11.88
C GLU A 154 -26.74 -6.30 -11.65
N LEU A 155 -25.73 -6.32 -10.81
CA LEU A 155 -25.10 -7.58 -10.41
C LEU A 155 -26.06 -8.36 -9.50
N SER A 156 -26.06 -9.68 -9.66
CA SER A 156 -26.85 -10.56 -8.79
C SER A 156 -26.37 -10.51 -7.34
N ALA A 157 -27.24 -10.89 -6.41
CA ALA A 157 -26.86 -11.00 -5.00
C ALA A 157 -25.67 -11.94 -4.78
N ASP A 158 -25.49 -12.93 -5.65
CA ASP A 158 -24.37 -13.86 -5.58
C ASP A 158 -23.08 -13.26 -6.09
N ASP A 159 -23.12 -12.48 -7.18
CA ASP A 159 -21.95 -11.75 -7.68
C ASP A 159 -21.49 -10.71 -6.65
N LEU A 160 -22.44 -9.99 -6.03
CA LEU A 160 -22.16 -9.04 -4.95
C LEU A 160 -21.51 -9.73 -3.74
N ARG A 161 -21.96 -10.94 -3.37
CA ARG A 161 -21.36 -11.71 -2.27
C ARG A 161 -19.93 -12.15 -2.60
N ILE A 162 -19.68 -12.59 -3.84
CA ILE A 162 -18.30 -12.91 -4.29
C ILE A 162 -17.43 -11.68 -4.24
N LEU A 163 -17.91 -10.55 -4.77
CA LEU A 163 -17.16 -9.29 -4.76
C LEU A 163 -16.90 -8.77 -3.35
N HIS A 164 -17.83 -8.97 -2.41
CA HIS A 164 -17.62 -8.65 -1.01
C HIS A 164 -16.45 -9.46 -0.43
N THR A 165 -16.43 -10.77 -0.67
CA THR A 165 -15.32 -11.64 -0.23
C THR A 165 -13.98 -11.25 -0.91
N VAL A 166 -14.02 -10.83 -2.17
CA VAL A 166 -12.83 -10.28 -2.86
C VAL A 166 -12.36 -9.00 -2.17
N GLY A 167 -13.29 -8.13 -1.77
CA GLY A 167 -13.02 -6.92 -1.00
C GLY A 167 -12.33 -7.21 0.33
N ASP A 168 -12.78 -8.25 1.05
CA ASP A 168 -12.18 -8.68 2.31
C ASP A 168 -10.74 -9.17 2.10
N LEU A 169 -10.49 -10.01 1.09
CA LEU A 169 -9.15 -10.47 0.73
C LEU A 169 -8.23 -9.31 0.35
N LEU A 170 -8.75 -8.36 -0.42
CA LEU A 170 -8.02 -7.17 -0.82
C LEU A 170 -7.70 -6.27 0.38
N SER A 171 -8.64 -6.11 1.30
CA SER A 171 -8.45 -5.34 2.53
C SER A 171 -7.31 -5.91 3.40
N ILE A 172 -7.24 -7.23 3.53
CA ILE A 172 -6.14 -7.91 4.24
C ILE A 172 -4.81 -7.65 3.52
N ALA A 173 -4.78 -7.71 2.20
CA ALA A 173 -3.57 -7.48 1.42
C ALA A 173 -3.07 -6.03 1.52
N ILE A 174 -3.99 -5.05 1.48
CA ILE A 174 -3.68 -3.63 1.63
C ILE A 174 -3.07 -3.37 3.02
N GLU A 175 -3.71 -3.88 4.07
CA GLU A 175 -3.23 -3.67 5.44
C GLU A 175 -1.87 -4.34 5.66
N ARG A 176 -1.67 -5.55 5.14
CA ARG A 176 -0.36 -6.23 5.16
C ARG A 176 0.72 -5.41 4.47
N ALA A 177 0.44 -4.86 3.28
CA ALA A 177 1.38 -4.03 2.55
C ALA A 177 1.74 -2.74 3.31
N ARG A 178 0.76 -2.09 3.94
CA ARG A 178 0.96 -0.90 4.78
C ARG A 178 1.83 -1.19 6.01
N LEU A 179 1.51 -2.28 6.72
CA LEU A 179 2.29 -2.71 7.88
C LEU A 179 3.73 -3.05 7.50
N PHE A 180 3.93 -3.72 6.37
CA PHE A 180 5.26 -4.03 5.86
C PHE A 180 6.06 -2.75 5.54
N ALA A 181 5.46 -1.79 4.83
CA ALA A 181 6.09 -0.51 4.52
C ALA A 181 6.49 0.27 5.79
N THR A 182 5.59 0.31 6.78
CA THR A 182 5.86 0.94 8.08
C THR A 182 7.02 0.23 8.83
N SER A 183 7.02 -1.09 8.85
CA SER A 183 8.09 -1.89 9.49
C SER A 183 9.44 -1.64 8.84
N MET A 184 9.49 -1.56 7.51
CA MET A 184 10.73 -1.24 6.78
C MET A 184 11.25 0.17 7.09
N GLN A 185 10.36 1.16 7.20
CA GLN A 185 10.74 2.52 7.57
C GLN A 185 11.29 2.60 9.00
N LEU A 186 10.64 1.92 9.94
CA LEU A 186 11.11 1.85 11.33
C LEU A 186 12.47 1.17 11.42
N GLY A 187 12.66 0.03 10.76
CA GLY A 187 13.94 -0.67 10.74
C GLY A 187 15.08 0.17 10.14
N ALA A 188 14.81 0.92 9.06
CA ALA A 188 15.77 1.83 8.47
C ALA A 188 16.13 2.99 9.42
N ALA A 189 15.15 3.53 10.14
CA ALA A 189 15.37 4.59 11.13
C ALA A 189 16.17 4.09 12.34
N GLU A 190 15.88 2.90 12.84
CA GLU A 190 16.60 2.25 13.94
C GLU A 190 18.06 2.00 13.55
N GLU A 191 18.29 1.47 12.35
CA GLU A 191 19.64 1.21 11.85
C GLU A 191 20.45 2.51 11.68
N ARG A 192 19.82 3.55 11.12
CA ARG A 192 20.45 4.89 11.03
C ARG A 192 20.84 5.44 12.40
N ASN A 193 19.98 5.28 13.40
CA ASN A 193 20.25 5.71 14.77
C ASN A 193 21.35 4.86 15.44
N ARG A 194 21.45 3.57 15.12
CA ARG A 194 22.51 2.68 15.58
C ARG A 194 23.85 3.12 15.01
N LEU A 195 23.92 3.30 13.68
CA LEU A 195 25.14 3.77 13.01
C LEU A 195 25.59 5.14 13.49
N ALA A 196 24.66 6.07 13.70
CA ALA A 196 25.00 7.41 14.22
C ALA A 196 25.66 7.33 15.63
N ARG A 197 25.16 6.44 16.50
CA ARG A 197 25.78 6.23 17.82
C ARG A 197 27.16 5.58 17.71
N GLU A 198 27.33 4.57 16.87
CA GLU A 198 28.59 3.88 16.67
C GLU A 198 29.66 4.84 16.13
N ILE A 199 29.31 5.69 15.16
CA ILE A 199 30.19 6.75 14.64
C ILE A 199 30.52 7.75 15.75
N HIS A 200 29.56 8.20 16.54
CA HIS A 200 29.77 9.13 17.63
C HIS A 200 30.71 8.58 18.68
N ASP A 201 30.56 7.32 19.09
CA ASP A 201 31.38 6.66 20.08
C ASP A 201 32.84 6.50 19.59
N THR A 202 33.01 6.10 18.31
CA THR A 202 34.32 6.00 17.67
C THR A 202 35.05 7.35 17.62
N LEU A 203 34.33 8.40 17.18
CA LEU A 203 34.86 9.75 17.13
C LEU A 203 35.21 10.29 18.53
N ALA A 204 34.34 10.10 19.52
CA ALA A 204 34.57 10.53 20.89
C ALA A 204 35.79 9.88 21.50
N GLN A 205 35.99 8.58 21.31
CA GLN A 205 37.17 7.84 21.75
C GLN A 205 38.43 8.34 21.05
N GLY A 206 38.38 8.53 19.74
CA GLY A 206 39.50 9.06 18.96
C GLY A 206 39.89 10.47 19.37
N MET A 207 38.91 11.36 19.57
CA MET A 207 39.14 12.73 20.03
C MET A 207 39.75 12.76 21.45
N THR A 208 39.29 11.87 22.34
CA THR A 208 39.88 11.73 23.69
C THR A 208 41.34 11.30 23.64
N ALA A 209 41.67 10.34 22.77
CA ALA A 209 43.04 9.90 22.58
C ALA A 209 43.96 11.03 22.06
N VAL A 210 43.46 11.84 21.12
CA VAL A 210 44.17 13.02 20.59
C VAL A 210 44.38 14.07 21.70
N ALA A 211 43.34 14.36 22.50
CA ALA A 211 43.42 15.30 23.61
C ALA A 211 44.47 14.89 24.63
N LEU A 212 44.52 13.60 25.05
CA LEU A 212 45.51 13.06 25.96
C LEU A 212 46.96 13.18 25.41
N GLN A 213 47.17 13.00 24.11
CA GLN A 213 48.48 13.19 23.48
C GLN A 213 48.90 14.66 23.49
N LEU A 214 47.95 15.59 23.25
CA LEU A 214 48.25 17.02 23.30
C LEU A 214 48.53 17.51 24.72
N GLU A 215 47.76 17.06 25.72
CA GLU A 215 48.00 17.31 27.14
C GLU A 215 49.37 16.78 27.57
N SER A 216 49.76 15.57 27.08
CA SER A 216 51.10 15.02 27.33
C SER A 216 52.20 15.86 26.69
N ALA A 217 51.99 16.39 25.48
CA ALA A 217 52.95 17.27 24.82
C ALA A 217 53.16 18.60 25.61
N ASP A 218 52.05 19.18 26.10
CA ASP A 218 52.02 20.40 26.90
C ASP A 218 52.81 20.20 28.22
N ALA A 219 52.50 19.13 28.95
CA ALA A 219 53.23 18.77 30.18
C ALA A 219 54.75 18.53 29.95
N GLN A 220 55.11 17.96 28.79
CA GLN A 220 56.54 17.80 28.42
C GLN A 220 57.23 19.14 28.16
N LEU A 221 56.53 20.10 27.56
CA LEU A 221 57.04 21.46 27.37
C LEU A 221 57.30 22.15 28.72
N ASP A 222 56.31 22.09 29.60
CA ASP A 222 56.41 22.69 30.95
C ASP A 222 57.53 22.10 31.79
N ALA A 223 57.79 20.80 31.61
CA ALA A 223 58.89 20.08 32.25
C ALA A 223 60.28 20.34 31.61
N GLY A 224 60.39 21.16 30.58
CA GLY A 224 61.60 21.47 29.87
C GLY A 224 62.23 20.27 29.12
N MET A 225 61.40 19.32 28.67
CA MET A 225 61.89 18.15 27.94
C MET A 225 62.45 18.54 26.56
N PRO A 226 63.35 17.71 25.99
CA PRO A 226 63.96 17.97 24.68
C PRO A 226 62.85 18.13 23.59
N VAL A 227 62.99 19.12 22.72
CA VAL A 227 62.07 19.49 21.68
C VAL A 227 61.70 18.30 20.78
N ASP A 228 62.65 17.43 20.49
CA ASP A 228 62.44 16.21 19.69
C ASP A 228 61.41 15.26 20.31
N ARG A 229 61.32 15.14 21.62
CA ARG A 229 60.32 14.34 22.32
C ARG A 229 58.95 14.95 22.20
N VAL A 230 58.81 16.24 22.41
CA VAL A 230 57.54 16.96 22.26
C VAL A 230 57.02 16.83 20.81
N GLN A 231 57.91 17.03 19.83
CA GLN A 231 57.54 16.84 18.41
C GLN A 231 57.04 15.42 18.10
N GLN A 232 57.65 14.40 18.72
CA GLN A 232 57.19 13.01 18.53
C GLN A 232 55.76 12.81 19.04
N THR A 233 55.42 13.35 20.21
CA THR A 233 54.06 13.28 20.79
C THR A 233 53.05 14.01 19.93
N VAL A 234 53.39 15.21 19.44
CA VAL A 234 52.51 15.95 18.50
C VAL A 234 52.30 15.21 17.17
N ARG A 235 53.36 14.59 16.63
CA ARG A 235 53.22 13.75 15.40
C ARG A 235 52.34 12.54 15.63
N GLN A 236 52.32 12.01 16.85
CA GLN A 236 51.43 10.89 17.21
C GLN A 236 49.96 11.35 17.27
N ALA A 237 49.70 12.51 17.87
CA ALA A 237 48.36 13.12 17.86
C ALA A 237 47.82 13.36 16.43
N LEU A 238 48.73 13.87 15.55
CA LEU A 238 48.38 14.09 14.13
C LEU A 238 48.06 12.78 13.37
N ARG A 239 48.77 11.69 13.67
CA ARG A 239 48.46 10.37 13.09
C ARG A 239 47.08 9.89 13.55
N LEU A 240 46.80 9.90 14.85
CA LEU A 240 45.48 9.52 15.40
C LEU A 240 44.36 10.35 14.80
N THR A 241 44.58 11.65 14.61
CA THR A 241 43.56 12.51 13.96
C THR A 241 43.25 12.06 12.53
N ARG A 242 44.28 11.69 11.76
CA ARG A 242 44.10 11.22 10.37
C ARG A 242 43.40 9.86 10.32
N GLU A 243 43.80 8.94 11.19
CA GLU A 243 43.17 7.62 11.31
C GLU A 243 41.68 7.75 11.66
N ASN A 244 41.34 8.59 12.66
CA ASN A 244 39.94 8.85 13.04
C ASN A 244 39.11 9.49 11.90
N LEU A 245 39.72 10.37 11.09
CA LEU A 245 39.06 10.99 9.95
C LEU A 245 38.84 10.00 8.78
N GLU A 246 39.68 8.99 8.63
CA GLU A 246 39.53 7.93 7.64
C GLU A 246 38.45 6.93 8.08
N GLU A 247 38.38 6.61 9.37
CA GLU A 247 37.36 5.69 9.93
C GLU A 247 35.94 6.30 9.95
N ALA A 248 35.85 7.63 10.01
CA ALA A 248 34.58 8.36 9.98
C ALA A 248 34.00 8.59 8.57
N ARG A 249 34.69 8.16 7.51
CA ARG A 249 34.25 8.29 6.10
C ARG A 249 33.49 7.07 5.62
#